data_bfb2e541ff6906161a0ea60c4070d140
#
_entry.id   bfb2e541ff6906161a0ea60c4070d140
#
_cell.length_a   1.000
_cell.length_b   1.000
_cell.length_c   1.000
_cell.angle_alpha   90.00
_cell.angle_beta   90.00
_cell.angle_gamma   90.00
#
_symmetry.space_group_name_H-M   'P 1'
#
loop_
_entity.id
_entity.type
_entity.pdbx_description
1 polymer ?
#
loop_
_entity_poly.entity_id
_entity_poly.type
_entity_poly.pdbx_seq_one_letter_code
_entity_poly.pdbx_strand_id
1 'polypeptide(L)'
;KGWAGHVIERYLGLPINSSQSPNFGSWELKTVSLKRLKSGELVIKETMAITMIDAYNVERTDFEHSHLLAKLRKMVMPGRIWESQREIASLLYAVKTFDLDNPKTYMQVKADYDLVRRTIIEKGFDALTGRMGVFIQPRTKGTGHGSKTRAFYARKVFLKKIFFDSNEDQSDHQSPTRK
;
A
#
# COMPACT_ATOMS: atom_id res chain seq x y z
N LYS A 1 14.97 -7.47 -7.17
CA LYS A 1 13.82 -7.22 -6.28
C LYS A 1 13.26 -5.84 -6.63
N GLY A 2 11.94 -5.71 -6.88
CA GLY A 2 11.34 -4.41 -7.27
C GLY A 2 11.35 -4.11 -8.77
N TRP A 3 11.95 -4.94 -9.61
CA TRP A 3 12.08 -4.70 -11.06
C TRP A 3 10.75 -4.42 -11.76
N ALA A 4 9.68 -5.11 -11.38
CA ALA A 4 8.38 -4.94 -12.01
C ALA A 4 7.79 -3.54 -11.80
N GLY A 5 7.99 -2.94 -10.62
CA GLY A 5 7.63 -1.53 -10.37
C GLY A 5 8.41 -0.60 -11.28
N HIS A 6 9.72 -0.77 -11.35
CA HIS A 6 10.58 0.06 -12.22
C HIS A 6 10.24 -0.06 -13.71
N VAL A 7 9.83 -1.25 -14.18
CA VAL A 7 9.38 -1.43 -15.57
C VAL A 7 8.13 -0.60 -15.85
N ILE A 8 7.15 -0.64 -14.93
CA ILE A 8 5.90 0.13 -15.07
C ILE A 8 6.17 1.63 -14.97
N GLU A 9 7.00 2.06 -14.01
CA GLU A 9 7.40 3.48 -13.87
C GLU A 9 8.04 3.99 -15.16
N ARG A 10 8.98 3.24 -15.74
CA ARG A 10 9.63 3.60 -17.02
C ARG A 10 8.65 3.64 -18.19
N TYR A 11 7.76 2.64 -18.26
CA TYR A 11 6.74 2.59 -19.31
C TYR A 11 5.79 3.82 -19.27
N LEU A 12 5.50 4.30 -18.07
CA LEU A 12 4.67 5.49 -17.83
C LEU A 12 5.48 6.80 -17.90
N GLY A 13 6.77 6.76 -18.18
CA GLY A 13 7.63 7.95 -18.21
C GLY A 13 7.86 8.58 -16.82
N LEU A 14 7.67 7.83 -15.76
CA LEU A 14 7.83 8.33 -14.39
C LEU A 14 9.30 8.26 -13.94
N PRO A 15 9.78 9.26 -13.21
CA PRO A 15 11.13 9.23 -12.66
C PRO A 15 11.25 8.16 -11.57
N ILE A 16 12.32 7.36 -11.63
CA ILE A 16 12.66 6.43 -10.56
C ILE A 16 13.36 7.23 -9.45
N ASN A 17 12.65 7.55 -8.39
CA ASN A 17 13.17 8.29 -7.25
C ASN A 17 12.64 7.75 -5.92
N SER A 18 13.15 8.30 -4.82
CA SER A 18 12.73 7.98 -3.44
C SER A 18 11.88 9.09 -2.81
N SER A 19 11.23 9.92 -3.62
CA SER A 19 10.41 11.03 -3.15
C SER A 19 9.32 10.55 -2.17
N GLN A 20 9.05 11.36 -1.16
CA GLN A 20 7.93 11.14 -0.25
C GLN A 20 6.60 11.67 -0.81
N SER A 21 6.63 12.45 -1.89
CA SER A 21 5.45 12.87 -2.63
C SER A 21 4.91 11.74 -3.51
N PRO A 22 3.62 11.77 -3.91
CA PRO A 22 3.06 10.85 -4.89
C PRO A 22 3.81 10.88 -6.23
N ASN A 23 3.78 9.77 -6.99
CA ASN A 23 4.54 9.60 -8.23
C ASN A 23 4.11 10.56 -9.35
N PHE A 24 2.80 10.88 -9.45
CA PHE A 24 2.27 11.76 -10.48
C PHE A 24 1.06 12.55 -9.97
N GLY A 25 1.23 13.84 -9.83
CA GLY A 25 0.22 14.73 -9.26
C GLY A 25 -0.20 14.29 -7.86
N SER A 26 -1.47 13.93 -7.69
CA SER A 26 -2.03 13.42 -6.44
C SER A 26 -2.07 11.89 -6.36
N TRP A 27 -1.55 11.17 -7.36
CA TRP A 27 -1.62 9.71 -7.45
C TRP A 27 -0.29 9.05 -7.15
N GLU A 28 -0.33 7.99 -6.37
CA GLU A 28 0.80 7.09 -6.11
C GLU A 28 0.68 5.82 -6.95
N LEU A 29 1.79 5.35 -7.52
CA LEU A 29 1.89 4.08 -8.22
C LEU A 29 2.47 3.02 -7.31
N LYS A 30 1.76 1.91 -7.11
CA LYS A 30 2.25 0.76 -6.31
C LYS A 30 1.90 -0.57 -6.95
N THR A 31 2.90 -1.30 -7.37
CA THR A 31 2.73 -2.66 -7.91
C THR A 31 2.41 -3.65 -6.80
N VAL A 32 1.36 -4.45 -7.00
CA VAL A 32 0.95 -5.53 -6.11
C VAL A 32 1.28 -6.88 -6.73
N SER A 33 1.94 -7.75 -5.97
CA SER A 33 2.23 -9.12 -6.40
C SER A 33 1.10 -10.05 -5.97
N LEU A 34 0.52 -10.73 -6.93
CA LEU A 34 -0.44 -11.81 -6.76
C LEU A 34 0.26 -13.14 -6.99
N LYS A 35 -0.22 -14.20 -6.39
CA LYS A 35 0.21 -15.57 -6.71
C LYS A 35 -0.99 -16.47 -6.91
N ARG A 36 -0.85 -17.44 -7.80
CA ARG A 36 -1.83 -18.50 -8.00
C ARG A 36 -1.54 -19.65 -7.04
N LEU A 37 -2.54 -20.07 -6.28
CA LEU A 37 -2.46 -21.27 -5.46
C LEU A 37 -2.61 -22.52 -6.33
N LYS A 38 -2.33 -23.70 -5.78
CA LYS A 38 -2.56 -24.98 -6.47
C LYS A 38 -4.04 -25.20 -6.85
N SER A 39 -4.96 -24.60 -6.09
CA SER A 39 -6.40 -24.58 -6.38
C SER A 39 -6.79 -23.74 -7.59
N GLY A 40 -5.87 -22.94 -8.15
CA GLY A 40 -6.16 -21.96 -9.19
C GLY A 40 -6.54 -20.58 -8.66
N GLU A 41 -6.85 -20.44 -7.38
CA GLU A 41 -7.22 -19.18 -6.74
C GLU A 41 -6.06 -18.17 -6.77
N LEU A 42 -6.37 -16.91 -7.07
CA LEU A 42 -5.42 -15.80 -6.97
C LEU A 42 -5.50 -15.16 -5.58
N VAL A 43 -4.35 -15.00 -4.95
CA VAL A 43 -4.24 -14.37 -3.62
C VAL A 43 -3.14 -13.31 -3.61
N ILE A 44 -3.23 -12.36 -2.69
CA ILE A 44 -2.16 -11.39 -2.43
C ILE A 44 -0.92 -12.14 -1.93
N LYS A 45 0.19 -12.03 -2.66
CA LYS A 45 1.43 -12.74 -2.32
C LYS A 45 2.08 -12.19 -1.05
N GLU A 46 2.22 -10.88 -0.97
CA GLU A 46 2.97 -10.20 0.09
C GLU A 46 2.36 -8.85 0.47
N THR A 47 2.81 -8.29 1.58
CA THR A 47 2.46 -6.93 2.00
C THR A 47 3.15 -5.91 1.09
N MET A 48 2.55 -4.74 0.91
CA MET A 48 3.03 -3.69 0.02
C MET A 48 3.61 -2.53 0.83
N ALA A 49 4.86 -2.16 0.59
CA ALA A 49 5.48 -0.98 1.19
C ALA A 49 4.87 0.31 0.62
N ILE A 50 4.49 1.24 1.49
CA ILE A 50 3.88 2.53 1.11
C ILE A 50 4.91 3.64 1.21
N THR A 51 5.39 3.94 2.41
CA THR A 51 6.36 5.00 2.67
C THR A 51 7.24 4.65 3.87
N MET A 52 8.43 5.28 3.94
CA MET A 52 9.33 5.13 5.09
C MET A 52 8.73 5.78 6.34
N ILE A 53 9.06 5.22 7.50
CA ILE A 53 8.77 5.81 8.81
C ILE A 53 9.99 6.60 9.24
N ASP A 54 9.88 7.91 9.22
CA ASP A 54 10.79 8.84 9.90
C ASP A 54 10.20 9.14 11.27
N ALA A 55 10.86 8.68 12.33
CA ALA A 55 10.36 8.81 13.70
C ALA A 55 10.14 10.29 14.07
N TYR A 56 11.11 11.15 13.75
CA TYR A 56 11.02 12.59 14.06
C TYR A 56 9.80 13.25 13.40
N ASN A 57 9.53 12.90 12.15
CA ASN A 57 8.38 13.42 11.41
C ASN A 57 7.06 12.87 11.95
N VAL A 58 6.98 11.53 12.16
CA VAL A 58 5.74 10.88 12.62
C VAL A 58 5.33 11.36 14.01
N GLU A 59 6.26 11.57 14.94
CA GLU A 59 5.95 12.11 16.26
C GLU A 59 5.23 13.47 16.20
N ARG A 60 5.58 14.32 15.25
CA ARG A 60 5.15 15.72 15.13
C ARG A 60 4.02 15.96 14.16
N THR A 61 3.66 14.94 13.39
CA THR A 61 2.67 15.07 12.32
C THR A 61 1.44 14.22 12.65
N ASP A 62 0.26 14.80 12.57
CA ASP A 62 -0.99 14.06 12.62
C ASP A 62 -1.23 13.30 11.31
N PHE A 63 -2.22 12.41 11.31
CA PHE A 63 -2.52 11.58 10.15
C PHE A 63 -2.86 12.43 8.92
N GLU A 64 -3.62 13.51 9.12
CA GLU A 64 -4.15 14.39 8.08
C GLU A 64 -3.05 15.09 7.26
N HIS A 65 -1.88 15.29 7.87
CA HIS A 65 -0.71 15.92 7.23
C HIS A 65 0.44 14.94 6.97
N SER A 66 0.21 13.64 7.17
CA SER A 66 1.24 12.62 7.09
C SER A 66 1.60 12.23 5.64
N HIS A 67 2.86 11.83 5.43
CA HIS A 67 3.29 11.21 4.19
C HIS A 67 2.55 9.90 3.89
N LEU A 68 2.06 9.21 4.93
CA LEU A 68 1.24 8.01 4.75
C LEU A 68 -0.07 8.34 4.04
N LEU A 69 -0.80 9.35 4.53
CA LEU A 69 -2.05 9.78 3.90
C LEU A 69 -1.79 10.32 2.49
N ALA A 70 -0.76 11.14 2.30
CA ALA A 70 -0.43 11.70 0.99
C ALA A 70 -0.27 10.60 -0.08
N LYS A 71 0.40 9.49 0.26
CA LYS A 71 0.62 8.36 -0.66
C LYS A 71 -0.55 7.39 -0.75
N LEU A 72 -1.40 7.31 0.27
CA LEU A 72 -2.54 6.39 0.29
C LEU A 72 -3.82 7.01 -0.25
N ARG A 73 -3.89 8.33 -0.31
CA ARG A 73 -5.13 9.03 -0.68
C ARG A 73 -5.66 8.58 -2.02
N LYS A 74 -4.77 8.49 -3.03
CA LYS A 74 -5.12 8.02 -4.38
C LYS A 74 -4.00 7.16 -4.93
N MET A 75 -4.33 5.95 -5.34
CA MET A 75 -3.34 5.00 -5.84
C MET A 75 -3.78 4.35 -7.15
N VAL A 76 -2.82 4.18 -8.06
CA VAL A 76 -2.92 3.25 -9.17
C VAL A 76 -2.13 2.01 -8.82
N MET A 77 -2.77 0.86 -8.86
CA MET A 77 -2.23 -0.39 -8.34
C MET A 77 -2.23 -1.49 -9.43
N PRO A 78 -1.17 -1.56 -10.25
CA PRO A 78 -0.97 -2.69 -11.15
C PRO A 78 -0.75 -3.98 -10.36
N GLY A 79 -1.64 -4.95 -10.57
CA GLY A 79 -1.53 -6.31 -10.01
C GLY A 79 -0.86 -7.24 -11.00
N ARG A 80 0.27 -7.81 -10.64
CA ARG A 80 0.99 -8.77 -11.47
C ARG A 80 0.97 -10.17 -10.86
N ILE A 81 0.97 -11.19 -11.68
CA ILE A 81 1.12 -12.57 -11.24
C ILE A 81 2.61 -12.86 -11.05
N TRP A 82 2.98 -13.16 -9.80
CA TRP A 82 4.32 -13.63 -9.47
C TRP A 82 4.40 -15.14 -9.62
N GLU A 83 5.39 -15.62 -10.35
CA GLU A 83 5.61 -17.04 -10.58
C GLU A 83 6.81 -17.57 -9.79
N SER A 84 7.94 -16.87 -9.84
CA SER A 84 9.16 -17.30 -9.16
C SER A 84 10.11 -16.14 -8.83
N GLN A 85 11.17 -16.44 -8.05
CA GLN A 85 12.22 -15.45 -7.76
C GLN A 85 13.11 -15.16 -8.98
N ARG A 86 13.12 -16.04 -9.97
CA ARG A 86 13.97 -15.94 -11.18
C ARG A 86 13.18 -15.49 -12.40
N GLU A 87 11.92 -15.08 -12.24
CA GLU A 87 11.11 -14.58 -13.34
C GLU A 87 11.74 -13.34 -13.99
N ILE A 88 11.82 -13.35 -15.30
CA ILE A 88 12.29 -12.22 -16.13
C ILE A 88 11.12 -11.45 -16.78
N ALA A 89 9.94 -12.02 -16.77
CA ALA A 89 8.68 -11.46 -17.24
C ALA A 89 7.58 -11.77 -16.24
N SER A 90 6.49 -11.04 -16.30
CA SER A 90 5.34 -11.25 -15.41
C SER A 90 4.06 -10.79 -16.11
N LEU A 91 2.99 -11.53 -15.95
CA LEU A 91 1.68 -11.16 -16.48
C LEU A 91 1.08 -10.04 -15.62
N LEU A 92 0.70 -8.93 -16.26
CA LEU A 92 -0.16 -7.93 -15.67
C LEU A 92 -1.59 -8.47 -15.64
N TYR A 93 -2.10 -8.73 -14.44
CA TYR A 93 -3.43 -9.32 -14.25
C TYR A 93 -4.55 -8.28 -14.32
N ALA A 94 -4.38 -7.17 -13.60
CA ALA A 94 -5.34 -6.08 -13.54
C ALA A 94 -4.66 -4.80 -13.09
N VAL A 95 -5.27 -3.66 -13.41
CA VAL A 95 -4.92 -2.36 -12.84
C VAL A 95 -6.13 -1.90 -12.03
N LYS A 96 -5.94 -1.68 -10.74
CA LYS A 96 -6.96 -1.15 -9.84
C LYS A 96 -6.63 0.29 -9.48
N THR A 97 -7.65 1.11 -9.34
CA THR A 97 -7.55 2.39 -8.67
C THR A 97 -8.07 2.25 -7.25
N PHE A 98 -7.49 2.99 -6.35
CA PHE A 98 -7.93 3.05 -4.95
C PHE A 98 -8.00 4.51 -4.54
N ASP A 99 -9.11 4.88 -3.91
CA ASP A 99 -9.30 6.16 -3.25
C ASP A 99 -9.67 5.91 -1.79
N LEU A 100 -9.06 6.66 -0.87
CA LEU A 100 -9.29 6.51 0.57
C LEU A 100 -10.52 7.32 1.03
N ASP A 101 -11.59 7.31 0.24
CA ASP A 101 -12.80 8.10 0.52
C ASP A 101 -13.82 7.36 1.41
N ASN A 102 -13.75 6.02 1.49
CA ASN A 102 -14.63 5.26 2.35
C ASN A 102 -14.36 5.58 3.83
N PRO A 103 -15.32 6.13 4.60
CA PRO A 103 -15.09 6.60 5.97
C PRO A 103 -14.60 5.50 6.92
N LYS A 104 -15.10 4.27 6.79
CA LYS A 104 -14.68 3.14 7.64
C LYS A 104 -13.22 2.77 7.37
N THR A 105 -12.84 2.74 6.10
CA THR A 105 -11.45 2.45 5.69
C THR A 105 -10.51 3.57 6.13
N TYR A 106 -10.91 4.83 5.95
CA TYR A 106 -10.16 6.00 6.39
C TYR A 106 -9.90 5.97 7.91
N MET A 107 -10.95 5.76 8.70
CA MET A 107 -10.85 5.70 10.17
C MET A 107 -9.94 4.56 10.64
N GLN A 108 -9.98 3.39 9.98
CA GLN A 108 -9.10 2.28 10.32
C GLN A 108 -7.64 2.59 9.99
N VAL A 109 -7.36 3.17 8.82
CA VAL A 109 -5.99 3.57 8.43
C VAL A 109 -5.45 4.65 9.38
N LYS A 110 -6.29 5.62 9.75
CA LYS A 110 -5.95 6.64 10.76
C LYS A 110 -5.63 6.02 12.11
N ALA A 111 -6.46 5.11 12.59
CA ALA A 111 -6.23 4.42 13.86
C ALA A 111 -4.91 3.63 13.86
N ASP A 112 -4.56 2.99 12.74
CA ASP A 112 -3.29 2.29 12.57
C ASP A 112 -2.09 3.25 12.61
N TYR A 113 -2.20 4.41 11.95
CA TYR A 113 -1.17 5.47 12.02
C TYR A 113 -1.01 6.01 13.43
N ASP A 114 -2.10 6.37 14.09
CA ASP A 114 -2.10 6.92 15.44
C ASP A 114 -1.53 5.93 16.46
N LEU A 115 -1.76 4.62 16.26
CA LEU A 115 -1.12 3.57 17.06
C LEU A 115 0.39 3.58 16.90
N VAL A 116 0.90 3.67 15.66
CA VAL A 116 2.34 3.74 15.38
C VAL A 116 2.94 5.00 15.99
N ARG A 117 2.31 6.16 15.76
CA ARG A 117 2.73 7.46 16.28
C ARG A 117 2.83 7.45 17.82
N ARG A 118 1.78 7.01 18.50
CA ARG A 118 1.75 6.89 19.97
C ARG A 118 2.83 5.94 20.48
N THR A 119 3.05 4.81 19.80
CA THR A 119 4.11 3.89 20.21
C THR A 119 5.49 4.51 20.12
N ILE A 120 5.75 5.30 19.07
CA ILE A 120 7.03 6.01 18.94
C ILE A 120 7.20 7.00 20.10
N ILE A 121 6.17 7.79 20.41
CA ILE A 121 6.21 8.80 21.48
C ILE A 121 6.41 8.14 22.85
N GLU A 122 5.67 7.09 23.15
CA GLU A 122 5.65 6.50 24.50
C GLU A 122 6.78 5.48 24.74
N LYS A 123 7.19 4.76 23.70
CA LYS A 123 8.07 3.57 23.82
C LYS A 123 9.30 3.60 22.91
N GLY A 124 9.40 4.62 22.06
CA GLY A 124 10.48 4.76 21.10
C GLY A 124 10.29 3.93 19.82
N PHE A 125 11.10 4.27 18.82
CA PHE A 125 11.03 3.70 17.48
C PHE A 125 11.26 2.17 17.44
N ASP A 126 12.12 1.66 18.30
CA ASP A 126 12.48 0.23 18.35
C ASP A 126 11.33 -0.65 18.85
N ALA A 127 10.34 -0.08 19.54
CA ALA A 127 9.14 -0.79 20.00
C ALA A 127 8.16 -1.13 18.86
N LEU A 128 8.36 -0.58 17.66
CA LEU A 128 7.52 -0.86 16.51
C LEU A 128 7.67 -2.32 16.04
N THR A 129 6.54 -3.00 15.87
CA THR A 129 6.51 -4.39 15.39
C THR A 129 5.52 -4.58 14.23
N GLY A 130 5.79 -5.53 13.34
CA GLY A 130 4.89 -5.88 12.23
C GLY A 130 3.55 -6.51 12.67
N ARG A 131 3.29 -6.65 13.98
CA ARG A 131 1.99 -7.13 14.51
C ARG A 131 0.99 -5.98 14.71
N MET A 132 1.47 -4.75 14.74
CA MET A 132 0.65 -3.55 14.96
C MET A 132 -0.24 -3.25 13.77
N GLY A 133 -1.39 -2.63 14.04
CA GLY A 133 -2.34 -2.17 13.04
C GLY A 133 -3.16 -3.29 12.37
N VAL A 134 -4.26 -2.91 11.76
CA VAL A 134 -5.20 -3.82 11.06
C VAL A 134 -4.98 -3.78 9.55
N PHE A 135 -4.96 -2.60 8.96
CA PHE A 135 -4.73 -2.39 7.52
C PHE A 135 -3.28 -1.99 7.22
N ILE A 136 -2.70 -1.17 8.08
CA ILE A 136 -1.34 -0.65 7.95
C ILE A 136 -0.48 -1.16 9.11
N GLN A 137 0.75 -1.57 8.81
CA GLN A 137 1.69 -2.07 9.81
C GLN A 137 3.07 -1.45 9.62
N PRO A 138 3.83 -1.19 10.70
CA PRO A 138 5.24 -0.87 10.61
C PRO A 138 6.06 -2.16 10.41
N ARG A 139 6.93 -2.19 9.42
CA ARG A 139 7.83 -3.33 9.20
C ARG A 139 9.23 -2.87 8.90
N THR A 140 10.20 -3.68 9.29
CA THR A 140 11.60 -3.50 8.89
C THR A 140 11.70 -3.51 7.36
N LYS A 141 12.38 -2.51 6.81
CA LYS A 141 12.68 -2.39 5.38
C LYS A 141 14.20 -2.39 5.19
N GLY A 142 14.67 -3.19 4.26
CA GLY A 142 16.09 -3.33 3.97
C GLY A 142 16.50 -4.80 3.78
N THR A 143 17.71 -4.99 3.29
CA THR A 143 18.32 -6.30 3.12
C THR A 143 19.16 -6.63 4.36
N GLY A 144 18.84 -7.75 4.99
CA GLY A 144 19.63 -8.31 6.07
C GLY A 144 18.99 -8.24 7.46
N HIS A 145 19.45 -9.11 8.33
CA HIS A 145 19.12 -9.11 9.74
C HIS A 145 19.81 -7.91 10.41
N GLY A 146 19.06 -7.08 11.14
CA GLY A 146 19.61 -5.92 11.87
C GLY A 146 19.32 -4.54 11.23
N SER A 147 18.59 -4.46 10.08
CA SER A 147 18.16 -3.16 9.58
C SER A 147 17.23 -2.48 10.60
N LYS A 148 17.63 -1.26 11.02
CA LYS A 148 16.82 -0.42 11.91
C LYS A 148 15.74 0.37 11.18
N THR A 149 15.81 0.47 9.84
CA THR A 149 14.83 1.23 9.06
C THR A 149 13.48 0.53 9.04
N ARG A 150 12.40 1.31 9.14
CA ARG A 150 11.02 0.81 9.06
C ARG A 150 10.23 1.57 8.01
N ALA A 151 9.20 0.93 7.49
CA ALA A 151 8.24 1.55 6.58
C ALA A 151 6.82 1.15 6.99
N PHE A 152 5.86 1.98 6.61
CA PHE A 152 4.45 1.62 6.60
C PHE A 152 4.18 0.65 5.45
N TYR A 153 3.53 -0.45 5.76
CA TYR A 153 3.13 -1.48 4.79
C TYR A 153 1.63 -1.71 4.84
N ALA A 154 1.00 -1.76 3.67
CA ALA A 154 -0.34 -2.30 3.55
C ALA A 154 -0.33 -3.82 3.82
N ARG A 155 -1.21 -4.27 4.71
CA ARG A 155 -1.40 -5.69 5.01
C ARG A 155 -2.12 -6.41 3.87
N LYS A 156 -1.95 -7.72 3.77
CA LYS A 156 -2.63 -8.53 2.76
C LYS A 156 -4.15 -8.42 2.85
N VAL A 157 -4.72 -8.31 4.05
CA VAL A 157 -6.17 -8.15 4.24
C VAL A 157 -6.67 -6.85 3.61
N PHE A 158 -5.92 -5.76 3.75
CA PHE A 158 -6.26 -4.49 3.12
C PHE A 158 -6.12 -4.56 1.59
N LEU A 159 -5.04 -5.14 1.09
CA LEU A 159 -4.84 -5.35 -0.34
C LEU A 159 -5.90 -6.27 -0.95
N LYS A 160 -6.33 -7.30 -0.21
CA LYS A 160 -7.42 -8.20 -0.62
C LYS A 160 -8.70 -7.40 -0.80
N LYS A 161 -9.06 -6.57 0.17
CA LYS A 161 -10.22 -5.68 0.09
C LYS A 161 -10.18 -4.82 -1.18
N ILE A 162 -9.04 -4.20 -1.51
CA ILE A 162 -8.89 -3.36 -2.70
C ILE A 162 -8.98 -4.17 -3.99
N PHE A 163 -8.33 -5.33 -4.07
CA PHE A 163 -8.21 -6.09 -5.32
C PHE A 163 -9.41 -6.95 -5.64
N PHE A 164 -10.08 -7.51 -4.64
CA PHE A 164 -11.09 -8.55 -4.84
C PHE A 164 -12.48 -8.15 -4.32
N ASP A 165 -12.58 -7.32 -3.27
CA ASP A 165 -13.86 -7.00 -2.63
C ASP A 165 -14.48 -5.67 -3.13
N SER A 166 -13.78 -4.90 -3.97
CA SER A 166 -14.21 -3.56 -4.42
C SER A 166 -15.42 -3.56 -5.39
N ASN A 167 -15.97 -4.69 -5.74
CA ASN A 167 -17.09 -4.79 -6.69
C ASN A 167 -18.48 -4.71 -6.02
N GLU A 168 -18.57 -4.70 -4.69
CA GLU A 168 -19.87 -4.68 -4.00
C GLU A 168 -20.44 -3.27 -3.76
N ASP A 169 -19.63 -2.21 -3.78
CA ASP A 169 -20.08 -0.84 -3.46
C ASP A 169 -20.48 0.00 -4.70
N GLN A 170 -20.50 -0.53 -5.93
CA GLN A 170 -20.86 0.23 -7.14
C GLN A 170 -22.24 -0.07 -7.73
N SER A 171 -23.07 -0.89 -7.09
CA SER A 171 -24.37 -1.29 -7.64
C SER A 171 -25.54 -0.34 -7.31
N ASP A 172 -25.34 0.76 -6.59
CA ASP A 172 -26.45 1.66 -6.16
C ASP A 172 -26.54 3.00 -6.90
N HIS A 173 -25.92 3.15 -8.06
CA HIS A 173 -26.25 4.27 -8.94
C HIS A 173 -27.30 3.85 -9.97
N GLN A 174 -28.56 3.99 -9.56
CA GLN A 174 -29.77 3.86 -10.34
C GLN A 174 -29.68 4.67 -11.65
N SER A 175 -29.99 3.98 -12.74
CA SER A 175 -30.24 4.59 -14.04
C SER A 175 -31.40 5.59 -13.94
N PRO A 176 -31.30 6.81 -14.51
CA PRO A 176 -32.44 7.69 -14.63
C PRO A 176 -33.44 7.12 -15.64
N THR A 177 -34.63 6.81 -15.19
CA THR A 177 -35.79 6.50 -16.03
C THR A 177 -36.05 7.62 -17.04
N ARG A 178 -35.87 7.32 -18.32
CA ARG A 178 -36.39 8.15 -19.41
C ARG A 178 -37.93 8.04 -19.43
N LYS A 179 -38.57 9.15 -19.23
CA LYS A 179 -39.93 9.41 -19.74
C LYS A 179 -39.83 10.09 -21.11
#